data_f875d9c1ebf051b40c3afb597f2ebeff
#
_entry.id   f875d9c1ebf051b40c3afb597f2ebeff
#
_cell.length_a   1.000
_cell.length_b   1.000
_cell.length_c   1.000
_cell.angle_alpha   90.00
_cell.angle_beta   90.00
_cell.angle_gamma   90.00
#
_symmetry.space_group_name_H-M   'P 1'
#
loop_
_entity.id
_entity.type
_entity.pdbx_description
1 polymer ?
#
loop_
_entity_poly.entity_id
_entity_poly.type
_entity_poly.pdbx_seq_one_letter_code
_entity_poly.pdbx_strand_id
1 'polypeptide(L)'
;MNIQERAAQAAAWKAAGQCNCAQAVLKAFEDRLPVDADTLMKLGAGYAAGMGCMESTCGALIGAVMVAGVATDGKGTPRISKELLQNFQDKCGATLCKDLKGLETGTPLCPCPECVRNAVLVLGEVLGE
;
A
#
# COMPACT_ATOMS: atom_id res chain seq x y z
N MET A 1 -1.93 -18.37 -1.69
CA MET A 1 -1.85 -17.31 -2.72
C MET A 1 -0.45 -16.73 -2.75
N ASN A 2 0.18 -16.71 -3.92
CA ASN A 2 1.53 -16.13 -4.02
C ASN A 2 1.46 -14.60 -4.08
N ILE A 3 2.62 -13.95 -4.01
CA ILE A 3 2.67 -12.49 -3.93
C ILE A 3 2.15 -11.82 -5.20
N GLN A 4 2.39 -12.40 -6.36
CA GLN A 4 1.89 -11.86 -7.62
C GLN A 4 0.38 -11.90 -7.68
N GLU A 5 -0.24 -12.97 -7.19
CA GLU A 5 -1.69 -13.09 -7.12
C GLU A 5 -2.28 -12.08 -6.14
N ARG A 6 -1.65 -11.90 -4.98
CA ARG A 6 -2.08 -10.89 -4.00
C ARG A 6 -2.02 -9.49 -4.60
N ALA A 7 -0.94 -9.19 -5.31
CA ALA A 7 -0.74 -7.89 -5.93
C ALA A 7 -1.80 -7.61 -7.03
N ALA A 8 -2.05 -8.61 -7.87
CA ALA A 8 -3.05 -8.48 -8.93
C ALA A 8 -4.45 -8.28 -8.37
N GLN A 9 -4.80 -9.03 -7.33
CA GLN A 9 -6.11 -8.93 -6.71
C GLN A 9 -6.31 -7.59 -6.02
N ALA A 10 -5.30 -7.12 -5.29
CA ALA A 10 -5.37 -5.82 -4.63
C ALA A 10 -5.55 -4.69 -5.64
N ALA A 11 -4.78 -4.72 -6.74
CA ALA A 11 -4.91 -3.74 -7.80
C ALA A 11 -6.32 -3.75 -8.43
N ALA A 12 -6.89 -4.94 -8.62
CA ALA A 12 -8.23 -5.09 -9.17
C ALA A 12 -9.29 -4.49 -8.25
N TRP A 13 -9.19 -4.68 -6.93
CA TRP A 13 -10.12 -4.07 -5.98
C TRP A 13 -10.05 -2.55 -6.03
N LYS A 14 -8.86 -1.99 -6.14
CA LYS A 14 -8.71 -0.54 -6.25
C LYS A 14 -9.29 -0.03 -7.57
N ALA A 15 -8.99 -0.70 -8.68
CA ALA A 15 -9.49 -0.31 -10.01
C ALA A 15 -11.01 -0.35 -10.07
N ALA A 16 -11.64 -1.31 -9.39
CA ALA A 16 -13.09 -1.48 -9.35
C ALA A 16 -13.77 -0.52 -8.35
N GLY A 17 -13.02 0.28 -7.60
CA GLY A 17 -13.58 1.19 -6.62
C GLY A 17 -14.09 0.52 -5.34
N GLN A 18 -13.72 -0.73 -5.11
CA GLN A 18 -14.16 -1.47 -3.92
C GLN A 18 -13.37 -1.08 -2.67
N CYS A 19 -12.12 -0.64 -2.84
CA CYS A 19 -11.23 -0.27 -1.75
C CYS A 19 -10.44 0.97 -2.12
N ASN A 20 -10.02 1.76 -1.11
CA ASN A 20 -8.98 2.75 -1.34
C ASN A 20 -7.61 2.04 -1.34
N CYS A 21 -6.52 2.78 -1.58
CA CYS A 21 -5.20 2.18 -1.71
C CYS A 21 -4.75 1.43 -0.46
N ALA A 22 -4.95 2.02 0.72
CA ALA A 22 -4.56 1.38 1.98
C ALA A 22 -5.41 0.14 2.27
N GLN A 23 -6.72 0.25 2.06
CA GLN A 23 -7.64 -0.86 2.27
C GLN A 23 -7.33 -2.04 1.36
N ALA A 24 -6.97 -1.78 0.10
CA ALA A 24 -6.66 -2.83 -0.85
C ALA A 24 -5.45 -3.65 -0.41
N VAL A 25 -4.39 -2.99 0.07
CA VAL A 25 -3.21 -3.68 0.57
C VAL A 25 -3.53 -4.48 1.82
N LEU A 26 -4.24 -3.88 2.77
CA LEU A 26 -4.62 -4.58 4.01
C LEU A 26 -5.48 -5.81 3.70
N LYS A 27 -6.45 -5.66 2.82
CA LYS A 27 -7.33 -6.78 2.44
C LYS A 27 -6.56 -7.91 1.77
N ALA A 28 -5.54 -7.57 0.97
CA ALA A 28 -4.73 -8.58 0.30
C ALA A 28 -3.97 -9.48 1.27
N PHE A 29 -3.74 -9.02 2.51
CA PHE A 29 -3.05 -9.77 3.55
C PHE A 29 -3.96 -10.11 4.74
N GLU A 30 -5.28 -10.01 4.60
CA GLU A 30 -6.20 -10.25 5.72
C GLU A 30 -6.05 -11.64 6.32
N ASP A 31 -5.66 -12.64 5.53
CA ASP A 31 -5.43 -14.00 6.00
C ASP A 31 -4.23 -14.10 6.95
N ARG A 32 -3.37 -13.10 6.99
CA ARG A 32 -2.18 -13.05 7.85
C ARG A 32 -2.32 -12.07 9.00
N LEU A 33 -3.40 -11.30 9.04
CA LEU A 33 -3.58 -10.26 10.04
C LEU A 33 -4.56 -10.74 11.11
N PRO A 34 -4.23 -10.59 12.40
CA PRO A 34 -5.09 -11.05 13.51
C PRO A 34 -6.22 -10.05 13.80
N VAL A 35 -6.84 -9.52 12.75
CA VAL A 35 -7.87 -8.49 12.83
C VAL A 35 -8.95 -8.86 11.82
N ASP A 36 -10.22 -8.69 12.17
CA ASP A 36 -11.31 -9.02 11.27
C ASP A 36 -11.35 -8.07 10.05
N ALA A 37 -11.99 -8.55 8.98
CA ALA A 37 -12.06 -7.82 7.71
C ALA A 37 -12.71 -6.45 7.87
N ASP A 38 -13.77 -6.35 8.65
CA ASP A 38 -14.48 -5.09 8.85
C ASP A 38 -13.59 -4.05 9.56
N THR A 39 -12.87 -4.48 10.59
CA THR A 39 -11.92 -3.61 11.31
C THR A 39 -10.79 -3.16 10.40
N LEU A 40 -10.26 -4.06 9.55
CA LEU A 40 -9.21 -3.69 8.59
C LEU A 40 -9.68 -2.60 7.65
N MET A 41 -10.91 -2.69 7.16
CA MET A 41 -11.45 -1.67 6.27
C MET A 41 -11.60 -0.33 6.98
N LYS A 42 -12.00 -0.34 8.24
CA LYS A 42 -12.11 0.89 9.04
C LYS A 42 -10.75 1.51 9.32
N LEU A 43 -9.74 0.71 9.61
CA LEU A 43 -8.38 1.20 9.86
C LEU A 43 -7.80 1.90 8.63
N GLY A 44 -8.10 1.40 7.43
CA GLY A 44 -7.60 1.99 6.20
C GLY A 44 -8.45 3.12 5.64
N ALA A 45 -9.64 3.35 6.17
CA ALA A 45 -10.62 4.25 5.55
C ALA A 45 -10.15 5.70 5.44
N GLY A 46 -9.44 6.20 6.45
CA GLY A 46 -8.99 7.59 6.50
C GLY A 46 -7.83 7.91 5.56
N TYR A 47 -7.22 6.93 4.95
CA TYR A 47 -6.05 7.14 4.07
C TYR A 47 -6.42 7.28 2.59
N ALA A 48 -7.70 7.33 2.28
CA ALA A 48 -8.15 7.55 0.91
C ALA A 48 -7.62 8.89 0.37
N ALA A 49 -7.09 8.88 -0.85
CA ALA A 49 -6.60 10.08 -1.53
C ALA A 49 -5.60 10.87 -0.67
N GLY A 50 -4.60 10.19 -0.12
CA GLY A 50 -3.54 10.85 0.67
C GLY A 50 -4.10 11.57 1.88
N MET A 51 -4.88 10.90 2.69
CA MET A 51 -5.58 11.43 3.87
C MET A 51 -6.61 12.51 3.49
N GLY A 52 -7.27 12.32 2.36
CA GLY A 52 -8.34 13.19 1.91
C GLY A 52 -7.90 14.50 1.27
N CYS A 53 -6.61 14.81 1.29
CA CYS A 53 -6.08 16.10 0.80
C CYS A 53 -4.87 15.95 -0.14
N MET A 54 -4.47 14.74 -0.45
CA MET A 54 -3.31 14.39 -1.30
C MET A 54 -1.96 14.84 -0.74
N GLU A 55 -1.90 15.33 0.48
CA GLU A 55 -0.66 15.81 1.10
C GLU A 55 0.16 14.69 1.77
N SER A 56 -0.47 13.56 2.03
CA SER A 56 0.15 12.45 2.75
C SER A 56 0.89 11.49 1.81
N THR A 57 1.70 10.62 2.42
CA THR A 57 2.28 9.45 1.75
C THR A 57 1.17 8.60 1.14
N CYS A 58 1.46 7.95 0.02
CA CYS A 58 0.52 7.07 -0.65
C CYS A 58 -0.04 6.02 0.32
N GLY A 59 -1.37 5.88 0.33
CA GLY A 59 -2.05 4.92 1.22
C GLY A 59 -1.61 3.48 1.02
N ALA A 60 -1.23 3.11 -0.20
CA ALA A 60 -0.74 1.77 -0.49
C ALA A 60 0.55 1.47 0.29
N LEU A 61 1.47 2.43 0.33
CA LEU A 61 2.71 2.29 1.10
C LEU A 61 2.41 2.22 2.59
N ILE A 62 1.48 3.05 3.08
CA ILE A 62 1.06 3.03 4.49
C ILE A 62 0.47 1.66 4.85
N GLY A 63 -0.39 1.10 4.00
CA GLY A 63 -0.94 -0.23 4.22
C GLY A 63 0.14 -1.31 4.28
N ALA A 64 1.14 -1.23 3.41
CA ALA A 64 2.27 -2.15 3.42
C ALA A 64 3.07 -2.06 4.73
N VAL A 65 3.28 -0.85 5.24
CA VAL A 65 3.98 -0.65 6.52
C VAL A 65 3.19 -1.26 7.67
N MET A 66 1.86 -1.14 7.65
CA MET A 66 1.01 -1.77 8.67
C MET A 66 1.15 -3.29 8.66
N VAL A 67 1.14 -3.91 7.48
CA VAL A 67 1.33 -5.36 7.35
C VAL A 67 2.71 -5.75 7.87
N ALA A 68 3.74 -4.97 7.55
CA ALA A 68 5.10 -5.22 8.02
C ALA A 68 5.19 -5.19 9.55
N GLY A 69 4.45 -4.27 10.18
CA GLY A 69 4.40 -4.18 11.64
C GLY A 69 3.90 -5.45 12.29
N VAL A 70 2.86 -6.05 11.71
CA VAL A 70 2.32 -7.33 12.20
C VAL A 70 3.29 -8.47 11.89
N ALA A 71 3.86 -8.50 10.69
CA ALA A 71 4.78 -9.56 10.27
C ALA A 71 6.05 -9.61 11.12
N THR A 72 6.51 -8.47 11.61
CA THR A 72 7.70 -8.37 12.46
C THR A 72 7.38 -8.45 13.96
N ASP A 73 6.11 -8.55 14.31
CA ASP A 73 5.63 -8.47 15.69
C ASP A 73 6.07 -7.16 16.36
N GLY A 74 6.13 -6.10 15.58
CA GLY A 74 6.51 -4.76 16.04
C GLY A 74 7.99 -4.59 16.35
N LYS A 75 8.83 -5.57 15.97
CA LYS A 75 10.26 -5.56 16.32
C LYS A 75 11.12 -5.31 15.10
N GLY A 76 11.92 -4.24 15.15
CA GLY A 76 12.79 -3.86 14.05
C GLY A 76 12.03 -3.35 12.83
N THR A 77 10.77 -3.01 12.98
CA THR A 77 9.90 -2.59 11.90
C THR A 77 10.40 -1.33 11.16
N PRO A 78 10.97 -0.30 11.84
CA PRO A 78 11.45 0.87 11.11
C PRO A 78 12.50 0.57 10.04
N ARG A 79 13.33 -0.45 10.23
CA ARG A 79 14.29 -0.88 9.21
C ARG A 79 13.55 -1.39 7.98
N ILE A 80 12.49 -2.18 8.19
CA ILE A 80 11.65 -2.70 7.11
C ILE A 80 10.90 -1.56 6.42
N SER A 81 10.36 -0.61 7.19
CA SER A 81 9.65 0.55 6.64
C SER A 81 10.56 1.38 5.75
N LYS A 82 11.82 1.54 6.13
CA LYS A 82 12.81 2.27 5.32
C LYS A 82 13.02 1.59 3.97
N GLU A 83 13.16 0.27 3.96
CA GLU A 83 13.32 -0.50 2.73
C GLU A 83 12.05 -0.43 1.88
N LEU A 84 10.87 -0.53 2.49
CA LEU A 84 9.60 -0.41 1.78
C LEU A 84 9.48 0.93 1.09
N LEU A 85 9.77 2.01 1.80
CA LEU A 85 9.70 3.36 1.25
C LEU A 85 10.66 3.52 0.09
N GLN A 86 11.92 3.08 0.26
CA GLN A 86 12.93 3.19 -0.78
C GLN A 86 12.55 2.40 -2.03
N ASN A 87 12.17 1.14 -1.86
CA ASN A 87 11.82 0.27 -2.98
C ASN A 87 10.53 0.73 -3.67
N PHE A 88 9.56 1.23 -2.91
CA PHE A 88 8.35 1.80 -3.47
C PHE A 88 8.67 3.03 -4.33
N GLN A 89 9.53 3.92 -3.81
CA GLN A 89 9.94 5.11 -4.56
C GLN A 89 10.66 4.73 -5.85
N ASP A 90 11.51 3.69 -5.81
CA ASP A 90 12.22 3.22 -7.01
C ASP A 90 11.25 2.69 -8.06
N LYS A 91 10.18 2.00 -7.67
CA LYS A 91 9.20 1.44 -8.60
C LYS A 91 8.19 2.46 -9.10
N CYS A 92 7.74 3.36 -8.23
CA CYS A 92 6.63 4.27 -8.53
C CYS A 92 7.07 5.69 -8.90
N GLY A 93 8.28 6.07 -8.54
CA GLY A 93 8.84 7.39 -8.85
C GLY A 93 8.66 8.43 -7.76
N ALA A 94 7.82 8.17 -6.76
CA ALA A 94 7.58 9.07 -5.64
C ALA A 94 6.88 8.31 -4.53
N THR A 95 6.67 8.96 -3.37
CA THR A 95 5.97 8.38 -2.23
C THR A 95 4.75 9.20 -1.81
N LEU A 96 4.72 10.49 -2.16
CA LEU A 96 3.59 11.35 -1.80
C LEU A 96 2.45 11.20 -2.81
N CYS A 97 1.22 11.15 -2.30
CA CYS A 97 0.03 10.98 -3.12
C CYS A 97 -0.05 12.01 -4.24
N LYS A 98 0.19 13.28 -3.92
CA LYS A 98 0.11 14.37 -4.91
C LYS A 98 1.10 14.22 -6.06
N ASP A 99 2.30 13.72 -5.78
CA ASP A 99 3.33 13.52 -6.80
C ASP A 99 2.99 12.33 -7.68
N LEU A 100 2.53 11.23 -7.09
CA LEU A 100 2.14 10.04 -7.83
C LEU A 100 0.96 10.31 -8.75
N LYS A 101 0.02 11.13 -8.32
CA LYS A 101 -1.15 11.50 -9.12
C LYS A 101 -0.88 12.64 -10.10
N GLY A 102 0.29 13.26 -10.02
CA GLY A 102 0.65 14.34 -10.93
C GLY A 102 -0.17 15.61 -10.73
N LEU A 103 -0.51 15.92 -9.48
CA LEU A 103 -1.36 17.06 -9.17
C LEU A 103 -0.79 18.38 -9.66
N GLU A 104 0.53 18.59 -9.48
CA GLU A 104 1.20 19.81 -9.88
C GLU A 104 1.70 19.79 -11.33
N THR A 105 2.09 18.61 -11.83
CA THR A 105 2.66 18.46 -13.17
C THR A 105 1.62 18.19 -14.24
N GLY A 106 0.45 17.72 -13.85
CA GLY A 106 -0.57 17.26 -14.78
C GLY A 106 -0.34 15.88 -15.36
N THR A 107 0.78 15.22 -14.99
CA THR A 107 1.13 13.89 -15.48
C THR A 107 1.34 12.92 -14.33
N PRO A 108 0.44 11.94 -14.15
CA PRO A 108 0.61 10.93 -13.11
C PRO A 108 1.89 10.12 -13.33
N LEU A 109 2.66 9.92 -12.25
CA LEU A 109 3.84 9.05 -12.28
C LEU A 109 3.43 7.58 -12.17
N CYS A 110 2.41 7.29 -11.37
CA CYS A 110 1.97 5.93 -11.11
C CYS A 110 0.47 5.95 -10.80
N PRO A 111 -0.36 5.30 -11.63
CA PRO A 111 -1.79 5.21 -11.34
C PRO A 111 -2.05 4.47 -10.04
N CYS A 112 -3.11 4.83 -9.31
CA CYS A 112 -3.41 4.24 -8.00
C CYS A 112 -3.43 2.70 -8.00
N PRO A 113 -4.07 2.02 -8.96
CA PRO A 113 -4.01 0.54 -8.98
C PRO A 113 -2.60 -0.01 -9.09
N GLU A 114 -1.72 0.67 -9.83
CA GLU A 114 -0.32 0.25 -9.95
C GLU A 114 0.47 0.56 -8.68
N CYS A 115 0.15 1.65 -7.98
CA CYS A 115 0.73 1.91 -6.66
C CYS A 115 0.39 0.78 -5.68
N VAL A 116 -0.85 0.33 -5.69
CA VAL A 116 -1.30 -0.80 -4.86
C VAL A 116 -0.55 -2.07 -5.23
N ARG A 117 -0.47 -2.38 -6.53
CA ARG A 117 0.26 -3.56 -7.01
C ARG A 117 1.72 -3.52 -6.55
N ASN A 118 2.38 -2.40 -6.77
CA ASN A 118 3.79 -2.24 -6.43
C ASN A 118 4.03 -2.30 -4.92
N ALA A 119 3.13 -1.76 -4.11
CA ALA A 119 3.25 -1.85 -2.66
C ALA A 119 3.23 -3.31 -2.18
N VAL A 120 2.32 -4.12 -2.74
CA VAL A 120 2.24 -5.55 -2.39
C VAL A 120 3.50 -6.29 -2.84
N LEU A 121 3.98 -6.02 -4.06
CA LEU A 121 5.19 -6.67 -4.58
C LEU A 121 6.42 -6.31 -3.75
N VAL A 122 6.59 -5.04 -3.42
CA VAL A 122 7.71 -4.57 -2.61
C VAL A 122 7.67 -5.19 -1.21
N LEU A 123 6.48 -5.27 -0.62
CA LEU A 123 6.31 -5.92 0.67
C LEU A 123 6.74 -7.38 0.61
N GLY A 124 6.36 -8.09 -0.45
CA GLY A 124 6.79 -9.47 -0.65
C GLY A 124 8.31 -9.59 -0.76
N GLU A 125 8.95 -8.71 -1.51
CA GLU A 125 10.42 -8.68 -1.64
C GLU A 125 11.10 -8.51 -0.29
N VAL A 126 10.65 -7.53 0.49
CA VAL A 126 11.26 -7.19 1.79
C VAL A 126 11.02 -8.30 2.82
N LEU A 127 9.87 -8.95 2.80
CA LEU A 127 9.55 -10.05 3.72
C LEU A 127 10.05 -11.41 3.25
N GLY A 128 10.66 -11.50 2.06
CA GLY A 128 11.21 -12.74 1.54
C GLY A 128 10.19 -13.70 0.95
N GLU A 129 9.16 -13.17 0.35
CA GLU A 129 8.09 -13.99 -0.25
C GLU A 129 8.12 -14.03 -1.77
#